data_3b808e029c044b4c5a383a824811e6e6
#
_entry.id   3b808e029c044b4c5a383a824811e6e6
#
_cell.length_a   1.000
_cell.length_b   1.000
_cell.length_c   1.000
_cell.angle_alpha   90.00
_cell.angle_beta   90.00
_cell.angle_gamma   90.00
#
_symmetry.space_group_name_H-M   'P 1'
#
loop_
_entity.id
_entity.type
_entity.pdbx_description
1 polymer ?
#
loop_
_entity_poly.entity_id
_entity_poly.type
_entity_poly.pdbx_seq_one_letter_code
_entity_poly.pdbx_strand_id
1 'polypeptide(L)'
;MSTYKTFLAIMERDIKVMSRDLGDFFLRIGVQPLLFAFIFGYVLPTVGTIPRAYSTLVLPGILAVSIMAAGVQGTAMPLAWDFGATKEIQDRLMAPISIRLVMVEKIIMGMFEAWLAAAFVFPVAYLIMRENLSLHLENLPLLILLLALGGLVSATLGMVLGTIVEPMRFSMMFATVIVPMIFLGATYYPWAGLSKIPWLQYLVLLNPLVYVSEGYRGQLTPQIPHMAPEYAILGIVVSIVILMAVATREFEKRAIS
;
A
#
# COMPACT_ATOMS: atom_id res chain seq x y z
N MET A 1 -26.32 3.19 -22.82
CA MET A 1 -24.87 3.56 -22.79
C MET A 1 -24.06 2.27 -22.80
N SER A 2 -22.87 2.24 -23.45
CA SER A 2 -22.06 1.01 -23.39
C SER A 2 -21.44 0.89 -21.99
N THR A 3 -21.29 -0.32 -21.48
CA THR A 3 -20.64 -0.65 -20.18
C THR A 3 -19.31 0.06 -20.00
N TYR A 4 -18.52 0.22 -21.08
CA TYR A 4 -17.26 0.94 -21.09
C TYR A 4 -17.42 2.44 -20.78
N LYS A 5 -18.45 3.11 -21.36
CA LYS A 5 -18.70 4.53 -21.07
C LYS A 5 -19.15 4.75 -19.63
N THR A 6 -19.93 3.83 -19.09
CA THR A 6 -20.35 3.87 -17.68
C THR A 6 -19.14 3.69 -16.75
N PHE A 7 -18.25 2.75 -17.03
CA PHE A 7 -17.02 2.53 -16.26
C PHE A 7 -16.14 3.77 -16.23
N LEU A 8 -15.88 4.39 -17.40
CA LEU A 8 -15.09 5.62 -17.48
C LEU A 8 -15.73 6.79 -16.74
N ALA A 9 -17.06 6.93 -16.79
CA ALA A 9 -17.77 8.00 -16.10
C ALA A 9 -17.64 7.87 -14.57
N ILE A 10 -17.69 6.63 -14.05
CA ILE A 10 -17.47 6.37 -12.61
C ILE A 10 -16.03 6.73 -12.22
N MET A 11 -15.03 6.27 -12.96
CA MET A 11 -13.63 6.62 -12.72
C MET A 11 -13.39 8.13 -12.76
N GLU A 12 -13.93 8.83 -13.77
CA GLU A 12 -13.79 10.29 -13.88
C GLU A 12 -14.40 11.02 -12.69
N ARG A 13 -15.56 10.56 -12.20
CA ARG A 13 -16.18 11.09 -10.98
C ARG A 13 -15.27 10.92 -9.78
N ASP A 14 -14.77 9.70 -9.55
CA ASP A 14 -13.97 9.37 -8.36
C ASP A 14 -12.61 10.11 -8.40
N ILE A 15 -11.98 10.27 -9.56
CA ILE A 15 -10.79 11.11 -9.75
C ILE A 15 -11.10 12.59 -9.45
N LYS A 16 -12.24 13.13 -9.91
CA LYS A 16 -12.63 14.51 -9.61
C LYS A 16 -12.89 14.73 -8.12
N VAL A 17 -13.51 13.78 -7.43
CA VAL A 17 -13.73 13.85 -5.98
C VAL A 17 -12.39 13.88 -5.26
N MET A 18 -11.50 12.93 -5.56
CA MET A 18 -10.16 12.87 -4.97
C MET A 18 -9.36 14.17 -5.22
N SER A 19 -9.44 14.74 -6.44
CA SER A 19 -8.66 15.93 -6.80
C SER A 19 -9.08 17.21 -6.07
N ARG A 20 -10.27 17.24 -5.45
CA ARG A 20 -10.75 18.40 -4.69
C ARG A 20 -10.09 18.53 -3.31
N ASP A 21 -9.66 17.41 -2.74
CA ASP A 21 -9.14 17.34 -1.37
C ASP A 21 -7.70 16.81 -1.32
N LEU A 22 -6.88 17.12 -2.34
CA LEU A 22 -5.48 16.68 -2.43
C LEU A 22 -4.64 17.10 -1.22
N GLY A 23 -4.91 18.27 -0.63
CA GLY A 23 -4.22 18.74 0.56
C GLY A 23 -4.43 17.81 1.74
N ASP A 24 -5.69 17.48 2.04
CA ASP A 24 -6.05 16.54 3.11
C ASP A 24 -5.54 15.13 2.82
N PHE A 25 -5.58 14.72 1.54
CA PHE A 25 -5.00 13.45 1.11
C PHE A 25 -3.51 13.37 1.45
N PHE A 26 -2.69 14.34 1.03
CA PHE A 26 -1.25 14.32 1.30
C PHE A 26 -0.91 14.45 2.79
N LEU A 27 -1.67 15.22 3.55
CA LEU A 27 -1.50 15.29 5.00
C LEU A 27 -1.78 13.92 5.64
N ARG A 28 -2.90 13.30 5.30
CA ARG A 28 -3.32 12.01 5.87
C ARG A 28 -2.32 10.89 5.59
N ILE A 29 -1.81 10.77 4.36
CA ILE A 29 -0.91 9.69 3.96
C ILE A 29 0.56 10.00 4.26
N GLY A 30 0.95 11.28 4.29
CA GLY A 30 2.34 11.69 4.37
C GLY A 30 2.86 11.88 5.79
N VAL A 31 2.04 12.37 6.72
CA VAL A 31 2.50 12.73 8.07
C VAL A 31 3.23 11.59 8.76
N GLN A 32 2.65 10.41 8.83
CA GLN A 32 3.26 9.27 9.52
C GLN A 32 4.56 8.80 8.86
N PRO A 33 4.62 8.48 7.55
CA PRO A 33 5.87 8.06 6.90
C PRO A 33 6.96 9.11 6.95
N LEU A 34 6.61 10.40 6.79
CA LEU A 34 7.58 11.49 6.83
C LEU A 34 8.12 11.74 8.24
N LEU A 35 7.29 11.58 9.29
CA LEU A 35 7.80 11.59 10.67
C LEU A 35 8.77 10.44 10.91
N PHE A 36 8.50 9.24 10.39
CA PHE A 36 9.45 8.13 10.46
C PHE A 36 10.74 8.44 9.68
N ALA A 37 10.64 9.00 8.48
CA ALA A 37 11.79 9.44 7.70
C ALA A 37 12.62 10.49 8.47
N PHE A 38 11.96 11.45 9.08
CA PHE A 38 12.61 12.50 9.85
C PHE A 38 13.30 11.94 11.10
N ILE A 39 12.61 11.14 11.92
CA ILE A 39 13.17 10.63 13.17
C ILE A 39 14.24 9.57 12.88
N PHE A 40 13.90 8.51 12.16
CA PHE A 40 14.79 7.36 11.95
C PHE A 40 15.79 7.58 10.81
N GLY A 41 15.48 8.45 9.86
CA GLY A 41 16.34 8.72 8.73
C GLY A 41 17.26 9.94 8.89
N TYR A 42 16.90 10.90 9.73
CA TYR A 42 17.68 12.12 9.94
C TYR A 42 18.09 12.32 11.40
N VAL A 43 17.15 12.42 12.34
CA VAL A 43 17.46 12.79 13.74
C VAL A 43 18.35 11.75 14.42
N LEU A 44 17.93 10.49 14.52
CA LEU A 44 18.66 9.45 15.24
C LEU A 44 20.06 9.18 14.65
N PRO A 45 20.26 9.13 13.32
CA PRO A 45 21.59 9.05 12.73
C PRO A 45 22.46 10.28 13.00
N THR A 46 21.87 11.48 13.02
CA THR A 46 22.60 12.74 13.23
C THR A 46 23.08 12.89 14.69
N VAL A 47 22.26 12.49 15.66
CA VAL A 47 22.65 12.49 17.09
C VAL A 47 23.55 11.29 17.47
N GLY A 48 23.83 10.38 16.52
CA GLY A 48 24.73 9.25 16.73
C GLY A 48 24.14 8.07 17.51
N THR A 49 22.80 8.05 17.72
CA THR A 49 22.13 6.95 18.43
C THR A 49 22.10 5.67 17.58
N ILE A 50 22.02 5.82 16.25
CA ILE A 50 22.05 4.71 15.28
C ILE A 50 23.03 5.03 14.15
N PRO A 51 23.58 4.00 13.46
CA PRO A 51 24.47 4.22 12.32
C PRO A 51 23.79 5.01 11.19
N ARG A 52 24.53 5.88 10.50
CA ARG A 52 24.04 6.63 9.34
C ARG A 52 23.49 5.73 8.22
N ALA A 53 24.10 4.56 8.04
CA ALA A 53 23.64 3.55 7.08
C ALA A 53 22.20 3.07 7.32
N TYR A 54 21.63 3.29 8.52
CA TYR A 54 20.25 2.94 8.83
C TYR A 54 19.24 3.73 7.99
N SER A 55 19.54 4.97 7.62
CA SER A 55 18.71 5.78 6.72
C SER A 55 18.51 5.09 5.38
N THR A 56 19.58 4.52 4.83
CA THR A 56 19.55 3.75 3.57
C THR A 56 18.69 2.48 3.69
N LEU A 57 18.72 1.82 4.85
CA LEU A 57 17.93 0.61 5.12
C LEU A 57 16.44 0.91 5.20
N VAL A 58 16.06 2.04 5.82
CA VAL A 58 14.66 2.34 6.18
C VAL A 58 13.87 2.94 5.02
N LEU A 59 14.50 3.67 4.09
CA LEU A 59 13.79 4.38 3.02
C LEU A 59 12.89 3.48 2.16
N PRO A 60 13.34 2.29 1.68
CA PRO A 60 12.46 1.38 0.92
C PRO A 60 11.23 0.94 1.73
N GLY A 61 11.43 0.70 3.03
CA GLY A 61 10.34 0.35 3.94
C GLY A 61 9.34 1.49 4.14
N ILE A 62 9.79 2.73 4.28
CA ILE A 62 8.93 3.92 4.36
C ILE A 62 8.08 4.05 3.10
N LEU A 63 8.67 3.83 1.93
CA LEU A 63 7.96 3.84 0.65
C LEU A 63 6.90 2.73 0.61
N ALA A 64 7.24 1.52 1.04
CA ALA A 64 6.32 0.39 1.08
C ALA A 64 5.12 0.65 2.03
N VAL A 65 5.38 1.22 3.21
CA VAL A 65 4.33 1.63 4.17
C VAL A 65 3.40 2.67 3.55
N SER A 66 3.95 3.66 2.85
CA SER A 66 3.16 4.74 2.24
C SER A 66 2.20 4.20 1.18
N ILE A 67 2.71 3.31 0.31
CA ILE A 67 1.92 2.64 -0.73
C ILE A 67 0.84 1.75 -0.10
N MET A 68 1.21 0.97 0.92
CA MET A 68 0.27 0.08 1.62
C MET A 68 -0.84 0.89 2.29
N ALA A 69 -0.48 1.92 3.07
CA ALA A 69 -1.45 2.73 3.79
C ALA A 69 -2.40 3.48 2.84
N ALA A 70 -1.86 4.09 1.78
CA ALA A 70 -2.67 4.83 0.80
C ALA A 70 -3.57 3.89 -0.02
N GLY A 71 -3.03 2.78 -0.54
CA GLY A 71 -3.82 1.83 -1.33
C GLY A 71 -4.93 1.17 -0.53
N VAL A 72 -4.65 0.78 0.73
CA VAL A 72 -5.67 0.23 1.63
C VAL A 72 -6.73 1.28 1.96
N GLN A 73 -6.34 2.49 2.37
CA GLN A 73 -7.29 3.54 2.74
C GLN A 73 -8.10 4.01 1.54
N GLY A 74 -7.48 4.19 0.38
CA GLY A 74 -8.11 4.63 -0.86
C GLY A 74 -9.14 3.63 -1.41
N THR A 75 -9.02 2.35 -1.07
CA THR A 75 -10.01 1.34 -1.46
C THR A 75 -11.00 1.04 -0.33
N ALA A 76 -10.49 0.75 0.88
CA ALA A 76 -11.31 0.24 1.97
C ALA A 76 -12.27 1.29 2.53
N MET A 77 -11.81 2.53 2.70
CA MET A 77 -12.63 3.57 3.32
C MET A 77 -13.83 3.96 2.45
N PRO A 78 -13.66 4.34 1.15
CA PRO A 78 -14.81 4.63 0.29
C PRO A 78 -15.76 3.43 0.18
N LEU A 79 -15.23 2.22 0.06
CA LEU A 79 -16.04 1.02 -0.07
C LEU A 79 -16.87 0.74 1.18
N ALA A 80 -16.29 0.88 2.39
CA ALA A 80 -17.02 0.71 3.62
C ALA A 80 -18.17 1.72 3.76
N TRP A 81 -17.94 2.98 3.34
CA TRP A 81 -18.99 4.00 3.30
C TRP A 81 -20.07 3.69 2.25
N ASP A 82 -19.67 3.27 1.04
CA ASP A 82 -20.60 2.90 -0.05
C ASP A 82 -21.55 1.75 0.36
N PHE A 83 -21.06 0.80 1.16
CA PHE A 83 -21.92 -0.29 1.70
C PHE A 83 -22.73 0.12 2.93
N GLY A 84 -22.16 0.97 3.79
CA GLY A 84 -22.72 1.24 5.11
C GLY A 84 -23.62 2.47 5.16
N ALA A 85 -23.06 3.66 5.02
CA ALA A 85 -23.75 4.90 5.30
C ALA A 85 -24.46 5.51 4.08
N THR A 86 -23.79 5.56 2.95
CA THR A 86 -24.33 6.20 1.72
C THR A 86 -25.19 5.29 0.88
N LYS A 87 -24.96 3.95 0.98
CA LYS A 87 -25.58 2.92 0.13
C LYS A 87 -25.39 3.16 -1.38
N GLU A 88 -24.40 3.96 -1.75
CA GLU A 88 -24.10 4.28 -3.15
C GLU A 88 -23.80 3.03 -4.00
N ILE A 89 -23.39 1.94 -3.34
CA ILE A 89 -23.18 0.67 -4.04
C ILE A 89 -24.45 0.19 -4.74
N GLN A 90 -25.64 0.42 -4.14
CA GLN A 90 -26.94 0.04 -4.74
C GLN A 90 -27.18 0.84 -6.02
N ASP A 91 -26.92 2.15 -6.00
CA ASP A 91 -27.08 3.02 -7.18
C ASP A 91 -26.10 2.62 -8.30
N ARG A 92 -24.85 2.29 -7.93
CA ARG A 92 -23.84 1.80 -8.88
C ARG A 92 -24.25 0.46 -9.51
N LEU A 93 -24.87 -0.44 -8.74
CA LEU A 93 -25.34 -1.74 -9.21
C LEU A 93 -26.63 -1.64 -10.06
N MET A 94 -27.39 -0.54 -9.96
CA MET A 94 -28.51 -0.25 -10.87
C MET A 94 -28.03 0.26 -12.24
N ALA A 95 -26.79 0.70 -12.38
CA ALA A 95 -26.21 1.06 -13.66
C ALA A 95 -25.95 -0.20 -14.52
N PRO A 96 -25.90 -0.11 -15.86
CA PRO A 96 -25.62 -1.24 -16.75
C PRO A 96 -24.14 -1.64 -16.71
N ILE A 97 -23.66 -2.02 -15.51
CA ILE A 97 -22.29 -2.44 -15.22
C ILE A 97 -22.29 -3.71 -14.36
N SER A 98 -21.34 -4.61 -14.58
CA SER A 98 -21.23 -5.80 -13.75
C SER A 98 -20.61 -5.48 -12.37
N ILE A 99 -21.04 -6.21 -11.35
CA ILE A 99 -20.50 -6.12 -9.98
C ILE A 99 -18.95 -6.18 -9.97
N ARG A 100 -18.38 -7.08 -10.77
CA ARG A 100 -16.93 -7.25 -10.90
C ARG A 100 -16.22 -6.02 -11.47
N LEU A 101 -16.85 -5.31 -12.39
CA LEU A 101 -16.27 -4.08 -12.94
C LEU A 101 -16.26 -2.92 -11.92
N VAL A 102 -17.28 -2.85 -11.06
CA VAL A 102 -17.27 -1.89 -9.94
C VAL A 102 -16.14 -2.22 -8.96
N MET A 103 -15.91 -3.49 -8.64
CA MET A 103 -14.79 -3.93 -7.82
C MET A 103 -13.43 -3.56 -8.45
N VAL A 104 -13.25 -3.82 -9.74
CA VAL A 104 -12.02 -3.48 -10.49
C VAL A 104 -11.78 -1.97 -10.49
N GLU A 105 -12.83 -1.17 -10.68
CA GLU A 105 -12.75 0.30 -10.63
C GLU A 105 -12.19 0.77 -9.27
N LYS A 106 -12.73 0.27 -8.16
CA LYS A 106 -12.27 0.63 -6.80
C LYS A 106 -10.81 0.22 -6.56
N ILE A 107 -10.40 -0.95 -7.05
CA ILE A 107 -9.00 -1.39 -6.96
C ILE A 107 -8.08 -0.45 -7.77
N ILE A 108 -8.47 -0.07 -8.98
CA ILE A 108 -7.69 0.86 -9.81
C ILE A 108 -7.56 2.23 -9.12
N MET A 109 -8.63 2.74 -8.51
CA MET A 109 -8.58 4.00 -7.78
C MET A 109 -7.65 3.92 -6.56
N GLY A 110 -7.74 2.87 -5.75
CA GLY A 110 -6.83 2.67 -4.62
C GLY A 110 -5.37 2.47 -5.05
N MET A 111 -5.13 1.79 -6.17
CA MET A 111 -3.79 1.67 -6.76
C MET A 111 -3.25 3.05 -7.21
N PHE A 112 -4.10 3.88 -7.80
CA PHE A 112 -3.72 5.24 -8.20
C PHE A 112 -3.37 6.11 -6.98
N GLU A 113 -4.15 6.03 -5.89
CA GLU A 113 -3.82 6.72 -4.62
C GLU A 113 -2.48 6.22 -4.04
N ALA A 114 -2.21 4.92 -4.10
CA ALA A 114 -0.94 4.35 -3.67
C ALA A 114 0.25 4.91 -4.47
N TRP A 115 0.10 5.10 -5.77
CA TRP A 115 1.14 5.69 -6.61
C TRP A 115 1.33 7.19 -6.35
N LEU A 116 0.26 7.93 -6.10
CA LEU A 116 0.36 9.33 -5.69
C LEU A 116 1.08 9.46 -4.35
N ALA A 117 0.81 8.55 -3.41
CA ALA A 117 1.53 8.48 -2.15
C ALA A 117 3.04 8.25 -2.35
N ALA A 118 3.41 7.29 -3.20
CA ALA A 118 4.80 7.03 -3.54
C ALA A 118 5.47 8.25 -4.18
N ALA A 119 4.80 8.87 -5.15
CA ALA A 119 5.30 10.04 -5.86
C ALA A 119 5.50 11.27 -4.96
N PHE A 120 4.74 11.36 -3.87
CA PHE A 120 4.87 12.42 -2.88
C PHE A 120 5.89 12.08 -1.79
N VAL A 121 5.74 10.90 -1.15
CA VAL A 121 6.55 10.54 0.02
C VAL A 121 7.99 10.27 -0.35
N PHE A 122 8.26 9.63 -1.48
CA PHE A 122 9.64 9.29 -1.87
C PHE A 122 10.54 10.53 -2.04
N PRO A 123 10.17 11.57 -2.83
CA PRO A 123 11.00 12.77 -2.96
C PRO A 123 11.19 13.51 -1.64
N VAL A 124 10.14 13.63 -0.82
CA VAL A 124 10.22 14.34 0.46
C VAL A 124 11.10 13.58 1.46
N ALA A 125 10.93 12.26 1.58
CA ALA A 125 11.78 11.42 2.42
C ALA A 125 13.24 11.46 1.93
N TYR A 126 13.48 11.42 0.62
CA TYR A 126 14.80 11.59 0.03
C TYR A 126 15.44 12.91 0.44
N LEU A 127 14.72 14.04 0.34
CA LEU A 127 15.23 15.36 0.73
C LEU A 127 15.57 15.45 2.23
N ILE A 128 14.74 14.84 3.08
CA ILE A 128 14.98 14.78 4.54
C ILE A 128 16.25 13.97 4.87
N MET A 129 16.44 12.85 4.18
CA MET A 129 17.46 11.85 4.53
C MET A 129 18.75 11.98 3.73
N ARG A 130 18.82 12.86 2.71
CA ARG A 130 19.88 12.91 1.67
C ARG A 130 21.32 12.85 2.19
N GLU A 131 21.60 13.45 3.34
CA GLU A 131 22.96 13.50 3.92
C GLU A 131 23.42 12.14 4.45
N ASN A 132 22.48 11.25 4.78
CA ASN A 132 22.73 9.94 5.36
C ASN A 132 22.36 8.78 4.41
N LEU A 133 22.02 9.11 3.16
CA LEU A 133 21.41 8.17 2.22
C LEU A 133 22.36 7.83 1.06
N SER A 134 22.53 6.55 0.79
CA SER A 134 23.18 6.07 -0.44
C SER A 134 22.19 5.22 -1.25
N LEU A 135 21.67 5.81 -2.32
CA LEU A 135 20.79 5.12 -3.26
C LEU A 135 21.58 4.64 -4.47
N HIS A 136 21.25 3.43 -4.89
CA HIS A 136 21.72 2.86 -6.14
C HIS A 136 20.51 2.26 -6.85
N LEU A 137 20.15 2.83 -8.00
CA LEU A 137 19.06 2.31 -8.82
C LEU A 137 19.61 1.19 -9.71
N GLU A 138 19.34 -0.05 -9.33
CA GLU A 138 19.77 -1.22 -10.09
C GLU A 138 19.00 -1.36 -11.41
N ASN A 139 17.67 -1.35 -11.32
CA ASN A 139 16.81 -1.58 -12.48
C ASN A 139 15.52 -0.77 -12.37
N LEU A 140 15.46 0.36 -13.08
CA LEU A 140 14.30 1.25 -13.07
C LEU A 140 13.01 0.59 -13.60
N PRO A 141 13.01 -0.16 -14.72
CA PRO A 141 11.83 -0.92 -15.16
C PRO A 141 11.29 -1.89 -14.10
N LEU A 142 12.18 -2.59 -13.40
CA LEU A 142 11.80 -3.51 -12.35
C LEU A 142 11.23 -2.77 -11.12
N LEU A 143 11.81 -1.63 -10.76
CA LEU A 143 11.26 -0.78 -9.69
C LEU A 143 9.84 -0.31 -10.04
N ILE A 144 9.60 0.14 -11.27
CA ILE A 144 8.27 0.56 -11.73
C ILE A 144 7.27 -0.61 -11.66
N LEU A 145 7.68 -1.80 -12.08
CA LEU A 145 6.85 -3.01 -11.97
C LEU A 145 6.51 -3.30 -10.50
N LEU A 146 7.49 -3.25 -9.60
CA LEU A 146 7.29 -3.50 -8.18
C LEU A 146 6.39 -2.42 -7.54
N LEU A 147 6.51 -1.15 -7.93
CA LEU A 147 5.61 -0.08 -7.50
C LEU A 147 4.17 -0.34 -7.97
N ALA A 148 4.00 -0.81 -9.20
CA ALA A 148 2.69 -1.18 -9.74
C ALA A 148 2.08 -2.35 -8.96
N LEU A 149 2.84 -3.41 -8.74
CA LEU A 149 2.41 -4.58 -7.98
C LEU A 149 2.14 -4.25 -6.50
N GLY A 150 2.98 -3.40 -5.89
CA GLY A 150 2.79 -2.92 -4.52
C GLY A 150 1.49 -2.13 -4.35
N GLY A 151 1.17 -1.25 -5.30
CA GLY A 151 -0.11 -0.55 -5.33
C GLY A 151 -1.29 -1.50 -5.50
N LEU A 152 -1.16 -2.47 -6.39
CA LEU A 152 -2.22 -3.45 -6.66
C LEU A 152 -2.49 -4.36 -5.45
N VAL A 153 -1.48 -4.90 -4.80
CA VAL A 153 -1.67 -5.73 -3.60
C VAL A 153 -2.28 -4.93 -2.46
N SER A 154 -1.88 -3.67 -2.29
CA SER A 154 -2.42 -2.79 -1.25
C SER A 154 -3.89 -2.46 -1.49
N ALA A 155 -4.25 -2.10 -2.71
CA ALA A 155 -5.64 -1.83 -3.09
C ALA A 155 -6.52 -3.08 -2.98
N THR A 156 -6.00 -4.26 -3.36
CA THR A 156 -6.73 -5.53 -3.23
C THR A 156 -6.95 -5.91 -1.76
N LEU A 157 -5.95 -5.68 -0.90
CA LEU A 157 -6.12 -5.83 0.55
C LEU A 157 -7.18 -4.85 1.08
N GLY A 158 -7.13 -3.59 0.61
CA GLY A 158 -8.15 -2.59 0.92
C GLY A 158 -9.55 -3.02 0.51
N MET A 159 -9.69 -3.66 -0.66
CA MET A 159 -10.97 -4.23 -1.14
C MET A 159 -11.51 -5.29 -0.17
N VAL A 160 -10.67 -6.23 0.29
CA VAL A 160 -11.07 -7.24 1.29
C VAL A 160 -11.55 -6.56 2.57
N LEU A 161 -10.73 -5.65 3.12
CA LEU A 161 -11.03 -5.00 4.39
C LEU A 161 -12.27 -4.10 4.31
N GLY A 162 -12.42 -3.30 3.25
CA GLY A 162 -13.58 -2.43 3.06
C GLY A 162 -14.88 -3.17 2.82
N THR A 163 -14.79 -4.39 2.29
CA THR A 163 -15.96 -5.25 2.14
C THR A 163 -16.40 -5.87 3.48
N ILE A 164 -15.47 -6.23 4.35
CA ILE A 164 -15.77 -6.95 5.60
C ILE A 164 -16.09 -5.98 6.75
N VAL A 165 -15.41 -4.82 6.79
CA VAL A 165 -15.44 -3.90 7.91
C VAL A 165 -16.55 -2.85 7.77
N GLU A 166 -17.24 -2.56 8.86
CA GLU A 166 -18.21 -1.46 8.94
C GLU A 166 -17.48 -0.11 9.06
N PRO A 167 -18.03 1.00 8.50
CA PRO A 167 -17.40 2.32 8.57
C PRO A 167 -17.00 2.77 9.97
N MET A 168 -17.87 2.52 10.96
CA MET A 168 -17.63 2.88 12.36
C MET A 168 -16.44 2.15 13.00
N ARG A 169 -16.07 0.98 12.47
CA ARG A 169 -14.96 0.15 12.99
C ARG A 169 -13.68 0.31 12.19
N PHE A 170 -13.65 1.22 11.20
CA PHE A 170 -12.50 1.37 10.31
C PHE A 170 -11.21 1.74 11.06
N SER A 171 -11.28 2.69 12.02
CA SER A 171 -10.12 3.09 12.82
C SER A 171 -9.59 1.94 13.69
N MET A 172 -10.48 1.12 14.26
CA MET A 172 -10.10 -0.06 15.03
C MET A 172 -9.43 -1.11 14.13
N MET A 173 -9.99 -1.37 12.95
CA MET A 173 -9.40 -2.28 11.98
C MET A 173 -8.00 -1.81 11.56
N PHE A 174 -7.85 -0.52 11.27
CA PHE A 174 -6.55 0.03 10.89
C PHE A 174 -5.51 -0.19 12.00
N ALA A 175 -5.86 0.09 13.25
CA ALA A 175 -4.97 -0.10 14.40
C ALA A 175 -4.65 -1.59 14.67
N THR A 176 -5.61 -2.50 14.48
CA THR A 176 -5.45 -3.92 14.83
C THR A 176 -4.90 -4.78 13.70
N VAL A 177 -5.05 -4.37 12.45
CA VAL A 177 -4.58 -5.13 11.28
C VAL A 177 -3.41 -4.42 10.59
N ILE A 178 -3.58 -3.17 10.18
CA ILE A 178 -2.58 -2.49 9.35
C ILE A 178 -1.34 -2.12 10.15
N VAL A 179 -1.50 -1.61 11.39
CA VAL A 179 -0.34 -1.25 12.22
C VAL A 179 0.57 -2.46 12.51
N PRO A 180 0.07 -3.63 12.98
CA PRO A 180 0.91 -4.82 13.08
C PRO A 180 1.54 -5.27 11.75
N MET A 181 0.80 -5.20 10.64
CA MET A 181 1.36 -5.50 9.32
C MET A 181 2.54 -4.59 8.96
N ILE A 182 2.47 -3.29 9.29
CA ILE A 182 3.56 -2.34 9.07
C ILE A 182 4.80 -2.75 9.86
N PHE A 183 4.68 -3.05 11.15
CA PHE A 183 5.82 -3.42 11.99
C PHE A 183 6.41 -4.79 11.62
N LEU A 184 5.59 -5.74 11.21
CA LEU A 184 6.00 -7.07 10.78
C LEU A 184 6.30 -7.16 9.26
N GLY A 185 6.27 -6.03 8.54
CA GLY A 185 6.42 -5.95 7.10
C GLY A 185 7.86 -5.85 6.59
N ALA A 186 8.87 -6.15 7.41
CA ALA A 186 10.30 -5.94 7.11
C ALA A 186 10.61 -4.50 6.66
N THR A 187 9.86 -3.53 7.18
CA THR A 187 9.96 -2.12 6.79
C THR A 187 11.16 -1.43 7.45
N TYR A 188 11.40 -1.73 8.73
CA TYR A 188 12.44 -1.11 9.56
C TYR A 188 13.67 -2.00 9.75
N TYR A 189 13.67 -3.20 9.20
CA TYR A 189 14.75 -4.19 9.25
C TYR A 189 14.69 -5.05 7.99
N PRO A 190 15.80 -5.61 7.51
CA PRO A 190 15.77 -6.54 6.38
C PRO A 190 15.23 -7.91 6.84
N TRP A 191 14.45 -8.58 5.99
CA TRP A 191 13.95 -9.92 6.27
C TRP A 191 15.07 -10.92 6.60
N ALA A 192 16.23 -10.82 5.93
CA ALA A 192 17.41 -11.63 6.21
C ALA A 192 17.94 -11.47 7.65
N GLY A 193 17.71 -10.30 8.28
CA GLY A 193 18.09 -10.04 9.68
C GLY A 193 17.32 -10.90 10.70
N LEU A 194 16.14 -11.39 10.32
CA LEU A 194 15.32 -12.29 11.15
C LEU A 194 15.84 -13.73 11.22
N SER A 195 16.92 -14.08 10.51
CA SER A 195 17.54 -15.41 10.56
C SER A 195 17.89 -15.88 11.99
N LYS A 196 18.10 -14.93 12.92
CA LYS A 196 18.30 -15.20 14.35
C LYS A 196 17.03 -15.59 15.11
N ILE A 197 15.85 -15.39 14.50
CA ILE A 197 14.52 -15.69 15.08
C ILE A 197 13.72 -16.44 14.00
N PRO A 198 14.03 -17.71 13.72
CA PRO A 198 13.49 -18.43 12.56
C PRO A 198 11.96 -18.50 12.50
N TRP A 199 11.29 -18.71 13.64
CA TRP A 199 9.83 -18.77 13.67
C TRP A 199 9.19 -17.46 13.18
N LEU A 200 9.78 -16.30 13.56
CA LEU A 200 9.29 -14.98 13.13
C LEU A 200 9.61 -14.73 11.65
N GLN A 201 10.81 -15.17 11.20
CA GLN A 201 11.23 -15.03 9.80
C GLN A 201 10.24 -15.70 8.83
N TYR A 202 9.70 -16.88 9.21
CA TYR A 202 8.67 -17.57 8.42
C TYR A 202 7.28 -16.98 8.60
N LEU A 203 6.92 -16.59 9.84
CA LEU A 203 5.61 -16.02 10.13
C LEU A 203 5.36 -14.74 9.33
N VAL A 204 6.35 -13.85 9.23
CA VAL A 204 6.20 -12.58 8.51
C VAL A 204 5.97 -12.75 7.01
N LEU A 205 6.30 -13.91 6.41
CA LEU A 205 6.03 -14.19 5.00
C LEU A 205 4.53 -14.31 4.68
N LEU A 206 3.66 -14.43 5.68
CA LEU A 206 2.21 -14.31 5.50
C LEU A 206 1.78 -12.86 5.22
N ASN A 207 2.65 -11.90 5.49
CA ASN A 207 2.38 -10.49 5.31
C ASN A 207 2.87 -10.03 3.91
N PRO A 208 1.98 -9.60 3.01
CA PRO A 208 2.37 -9.15 1.68
C PRO A 208 3.32 -7.95 1.68
N LEU A 209 3.29 -7.13 2.73
CA LEU A 209 4.16 -5.97 2.86
C LEU A 209 5.65 -6.35 2.92
N VAL A 210 5.99 -7.55 3.42
CA VAL A 210 7.37 -8.07 3.43
C VAL A 210 7.94 -8.12 2.02
N TYR A 211 7.19 -8.68 1.08
CA TYR A 211 7.63 -8.81 -0.31
C TYR A 211 7.73 -7.45 -1.01
N VAL A 212 6.83 -6.53 -0.68
CA VAL A 212 6.86 -5.15 -1.22
C VAL A 212 8.09 -4.41 -0.71
N SER A 213 8.34 -4.41 0.61
CA SER A 213 9.48 -3.71 1.21
C SER A 213 10.83 -4.30 0.78
N GLU A 214 10.94 -5.63 0.71
CA GLU A 214 12.15 -6.32 0.25
C GLU A 214 12.38 -6.11 -1.26
N GLY A 215 11.31 -6.13 -2.07
CA GLY A 215 11.40 -5.81 -3.49
C GLY A 215 11.93 -4.40 -3.75
N TYR A 216 11.43 -3.40 -3.03
CA TYR A 216 11.94 -2.02 -3.14
C TYR A 216 13.36 -1.90 -2.60
N ARG A 217 13.72 -2.63 -1.53
CA ARG A 217 15.07 -2.66 -0.98
C ARG A 217 16.06 -3.16 -2.00
N GLY A 218 15.75 -4.24 -2.71
CA GLY A 218 16.61 -4.79 -3.76
C GLY A 218 16.87 -3.83 -4.92
N GLN A 219 15.94 -2.88 -5.21
CA GLN A 219 16.09 -1.95 -6.33
C GLN A 219 16.65 -0.57 -5.93
N LEU A 220 16.40 -0.12 -4.70
CA LEU A 220 16.81 1.21 -4.22
C LEU A 220 18.09 1.16 -3.41
N THR A 221 18.34 0.05 -2.70
CA THR A 221 19.44 -0.10 -1.76
C THR A 221 20.04 -1.51 -1.83
N PRO A 222 20.53 -1.95 -3.00
CA PRO A 222 20.99 -3.34 -3.24
C PRO A 222 22.18 -3.74 -2.36
N GLN A 223 22.91 -2.77 -1.82
CA GLN A 223 24.00 -3.00 -0.85
C GLN A 223 23.52 -3.50 0.51
N ILE A 224 22.22 -3.37 0.83
CA ILE A 224 21.60 -3.92 2.04
C ILE A 224 21.12 -5.34 1.75
N PRO A 225 21.28 -6.31 2.68
CA PRO A 225 20.72 -7.65 2.51
C PRO A 225 19.22 -7.58 2.21
N HIS A 226 18.80 -8.23 1.14
CA HIS A 226 17.42 -8.21 0.66
C HIS A 226 17.00 -9.56 0.07
N MET A 227 15.71 -9.77 -0.08
CA MET A 227 15.16 -10.93 -0.77
C MET A 227 15.43 -10.83 -2.27
N ALA A 228 15.73 -11.95 -2.94
CA ALA A 228 15.90 -11.95 -4.39
C ALA A 228 14.61 -11.46 -5.08
N PRO A 229 14.72 -10.64 -6.13
CA PRO A 229 13.57 -10.00 -6.78
C PRO A 229 12.50 -10.99 -7.23
N GLU A 230 12.89 -12.19 -7.67
CA GLU A 230 11.99 -13.25 -8.13
C GLU A 230 11.06 -13.72 -7.00
N TYR A 231 11.59 -13.90 -5.79
CA TYR A 231 10.79 -14.31 -4.63
C TYR A 231 9.88 -13.16 -4.14
N ALA A 232 10.36 -11.92 -4.22
CA ALA A 232 9.55 -10.75 -3.88
C ALA A 232 8.35 -10.63 -4.84
N ILE A 233 8.58 -10.71 -6.16
CA ILE A 233 7.52 -10.68 -7.18
C ILE A 233 6.56 -11.85 -6.99
N LEU A 234 7.06 -13.07 -6.82
CA LEU A 234 6.24 -14.25 -6.62
C LEU A 234 5.33 -14.08 -5.40
N GLY A 235 5.90 -13.64 -4.28
CA GLY A 235 5.14 -13.40 -3.05
C GLY A 235 4.06 -12.34 -3.21
N ILE A 236 4.35 -11.24 -3.91
CA ILE A 236 3.35 -10.20 -4.21
C ILE A 236 2.24 -10.78 -5.10
N VAL A 237 2.58 -11.48 -6.18
CA VAL A 237 1.60 -12.05 -7.12
C VAL A 237 0.72 -13.10 -6.44
N VAL A 238 1.30 -13.99 -5.66
CA VAL A 238 0.53 -14.98 -4.87
C VAL A 238 -0.42 -14.28 -3.90
N SER A 239 0.06 -13.23 -3.21
CA SER A 239 -0.79 -12.43 -2.31
C SER A 239 -1.95 -11.77 -3.06
N ILE A 240 -1.69 -11.17 -4.23
CA ILE A 240 -2.75 -10.58 -5.08
C ILE A 240 -3.79 -11.63 -5.45
N VAL A 241 -3.38 -12.81 -5.91
CA VAL A 241 -4.30 -13.88 -6.32
C VAL A 241 -5.18 -14.32 -5.15
N ILE A 242 -4.59 -14.56 -3.98
CA ILE A 242 -5.33 -14.95 -2.78
C ILE A 242 -6.30 -13.85 -2.34
N LEU A 243 -5.81 -12.61 -2.22
CA LEU A 243 -6.63 -11.48 -1.80
C LEU A 243 -7.75 -11.18 -2.80
N MET A 244 -7.48 -11.29 -4.11
CA MET A 244 -8.48 -11.09 -5.16
C MET A 244 -9.59 -12.15 -5.09
N ALA A 245 -9.23 -13.42 -4.86
CA ALA A 245 -10.21 -14.49 -4.68
C ALA A 245 -11.12 -14.24 -3.46
N VAL A 246 -10.53 -13.83 -2.34
CA VAL A 246 -11.28 -13.47 -1.12
C VAL A 246 -12.13 -12.22 -1.37
N ALA A 247 -11.55 -11.17 -1.96
CA ALA A 247 -12.26 -9.92 -2.26
C ALA A 247 -13.49 -10.16 -3.14
N THR A 248 -13.34 -10.93 -4.21
CA THR A 248 -14.45 -11.22 -5.14
C THR A 248 -15.57 -11.95 -4.41
N ARG A 249 -15.24 -12.98 -3.63
CA ARG A 249 -16.24 -13.75 -2.89
C ARG A 249 -17.00 -12.91 -1.88
N GLU A 250 -16.30 -12.15 -1.05
CA GLU A 250 -16.95 -11.37 0.00
C GLU A 250 -17.71 -10.16 -0.57
N PHE A 251 -17.18 -9.54 -1.64
CA PHE A 251 -17.85 -8.44 -2.32
C PHE A 251 -19.17 -8.90 -3.00
N GLU A 252 -19.15 -9.99 -3.76
CA GLU A 252 -20.36 -10.56 -4.39
C GLU A 252 -21.40 -10.92 -3.32
N LYS A 253 -20.98 -11.56 -2.22
CA LYS A 253 -21.85 -11.92 -1.11
C LYS A 253 -22.53 -10.69 -0.48
N ARG A 254 -21.77 -9.62 -0.22
CA ARG A 254 -22.29 -8.41 0.42
C ARG A 254 -23.12 -7.53 -0.52
N ALA A 255 -22.82 -7.57 -1.83
CA ALA A 255 -23.56 -6.81 -2.85
C ALA A 255 -24.95 -7.39 -3.16
N ILE A 256 -25.18 -8.69 -2.85
CA ILE A 256 -26.45 -9.39 -3.12
C ILE A 256 -27.31 -9.50 -1.84
N SER A 257 -26.71 -9.29 -0.64
CA SER A 257 -27.42 -9.31 0.64
C SER A 257 -28.12 -7.99 0.92
#